data_4cfe08cfaa15d21b6c492de8c06217c7
#
_entry.id   4cfe08cfaa15d21b6c492de8c06217c7
#
_cell.length_a   1.000
_cell.length_b   1.000
_cell.length_c   1.000
_cell.angle_alpha   90.00
_cell.angle_beta   90.00
_cell.angle_gamma   90.00
#
_symmetry.space_group_name_H-M   'P 1'
#
loop_
_entity.id
_entity.type
_entity.pdbx_description
1 polymer ?
#
loop_
_entity_poly.entity_id
_entity_poly.type
_entity_poly.pdbx_seq_one_letter_code
_entity_poly.pdbx_strand_id
1 'polypeptide(L)'
;PTIAPLINGSARMGQIELPNQLLLSDEDKEVKSIRLKMNKLNEQRKQIQAELTAKYEKEVNINDKVIIISDTEGNKGFNGLVAQNIAQKFQRPTFIVREFNGMMAGSGRSFGGVNTQELLEPLDYVKTQGHAQSHGIDFPADKLNDLRDYLNKNMPDLKSKEPIVMYDFEIEADKAYDYTEDIDAFNYITGQGFPKVAVRINDVMVEGRRVMGERKNTIKFTTISGESNLELIKFMVDEEYMSHIGFFDTVSAVGVLSMNVFYNFATKVTTRTPQLNITDIQ
;
A
#
# COMPACT_ATOMS: atom_id res chain seq x y z
N PRO A 1 -13.38 -3.26 3.66
CA PRO A 1 -13.21 -3.17 2.21
C PRO A 1 -12.85 -4.53 1.61
N THR A 2 -13.82 -5.43 1.54
CA THR A 2 -13.56 -6.83 1.17
C THR A 2 -14.00 -7.15 -0.26
N ILE A 3 -14.94 -6.40 -0.82
CA ILE A 3 -15.53 -6.68 -2.15
C ILE A 3 -14.61 -6.24 -3.29
N ALA A 4 -14.13 -5.00 -3.29
CA ALA A 4 -13.33 -4.47 -4.40
C ALA A 4 -12.04 -5.26 -4.69
N PRO A 5 -11.23 -5.71 -3.70
CA PRO A 5 -10.10 -6.60 -3.96
C PRO A 5 -10.48 -7.94 -4.59
N LEU A 6 -11.65 -8.50 -4.25
CA LEU A 6 -12.12 -9.75 -4.82
C LEU A 6 -12.54 -9.57 -6.28
N ILE A 7 -13.28 -8.51 -6.60
CA ILE A 7 -13.67 -8.15 -7.97
C ILE A 7 -12.41 -7.95 -8.82
N ASN A 8 -11.49 -7.10 -8.38
CA ASN A 8 -10.25 -6.82 -9.10
C ASN A 8 -9.35 -8.06 -9.23
N GLY A 9 -9.31 -8.91 -8.18
CA GLY A 9 -8.58 -10.15 -8.19
C GLY A 9 -9.12 -11.12 -9.23
N SER A 10 -10.43 -11.33 -9.27
CA SER A 10 -11.09 -12.19 -10.24
C SER A 10 -10.89 -11.72 -11.67
N ALA A 11 -11.05 -10.43 -11.94
CA ALA A 11 -10.84 -9.85 -13.26
C ALA A 11 -9.40 -10.05 -13.76
N ARG A 12 -8.39 -9.82 -12.91
CA ARG A 12 -6.97 -10.03 -13.27
C ARG A 12 -6.61 -11.48 -13.52
N MET A 13 -7.34 -12.40 -12.89
CA MET A 13 -7.23 -13.87 -13.10
C MET A 13 -8.10 -14.37 -14.25
N GLY A 14 -8.66 -13.47 -15.09
CA GLY A 14 -9.46 -13.81 -16.25
C GLY A 14 -10.89 -14.31 -15.94
N GLN A 15 -11.36 -14.15 -14.70
CA GLN A 15 -12.69 -14.58 -14.26
C GLN A 15 -13.62 -13.37 -14.08
N ILE A 16 -13.87 -12.65 -15.17
CA ILE A 16 -14.62 -11.37 -15.15
C ILE A 16 -16.11 -11.54 -14.86
N GLU A 17 -16.67 -12.74 -15.08
CA GLU A 17 -18.10 -13.04 -14.85
C GLU A 17 -18.42 -13.29 -13.37
N LEU A 18 -17.45 -13.73 -12.56
CA LEU A 18 -17.69 -14.05 -11.14
C LEU A 18 -18.20 -12.87 -10.33
N PRO A 19 -17.69 -11.64 -10.49
CA PRO A 19 -18.24 -10.47 -9.83
C PRO A 19 -19.71 -10.21 -10.17
N ASN A 20 -20.09 -10.37 -11.45
CA ASN A 20 -21.47 -10.18 -11.89
C ASN A 20 -22.38 -11.23 -11.26
N GLN A 21 -21.96 -12.50 -11.29
CA GLN A 21 -22.71 -13.61 -10.65
C GLN A 21 -22.88 -13.34 -9.14
N LEU A 22 -21.83 -12.89 -8.45
CA LEU A 22 -21.90 -12.57 -7.03
C LEU A 22 -22.93 -11.48 -6.70
N LEU A 23 -22.99 -10.43 -7.54
CA LEU A 23 -23.86 -9.27 -7.31
C LEU A 23 -25.31 -9.51 -7.74
N LEU A 24 -25.56 -10.46 -8.64
CA LEU A 24 -26.89 -10.76 -9.19
C LEU A 24 -27.55 -11.97 -8.54
N SER A 25 -26.83 -12.77 -7.75
CA SER A 25 -27.39 -13.97 -7.11
C SER A 25 -28.14 -13.60 -5.83
N ASP A 26 -29.36 -14.08 -5.72
CA ASP A 26 -30.21 -14.01 -4.53
C ASP A 26 -30.10 -15.28 -3.64
N GLU A 27 -29.33 -16.26 -4.08
CA GLU A 27 -29.18 -17.54 -3.41
C GLU A 27 -27.96 -17.55 -2.45
N ASP A 28 -28.17 -17.60 -1.16
CA ASP A 28 -27.13 -17.60 -0.12
C ASP A 28 -26.02 -18.65 -0.35
N LYS A 29 -26.38 -19.84 -0.82
CA LYS A 29 -25.42 -20.93 -1.09
C LYS A 29 -24.51 -20.59 -2.25
N GLU A 30 -25.08 -20.02 -3.31
CA GLU A 30 -24.36 -19.58 -4.49
C GLU A 30 -23.42 -18.43 -4.16
N VAL A 31 -23.90 -17.40 -3.48
CA VAL A 31 -23.10 -16.26 -2.99
C VAL A 31 -21.90 -16.72 -2.18
N LYS A 32 -22.10 -17.66 -1.24
CA LYS A 32 -21.01 -18.25 -0.43
C LYS A 32 -19.99 -18.99 -1.31
N SER A 33 -20.44 -19.78 -2.27
CA SER A 33 -19.58 -20.54 -3.19
C SER A 33 -18.74 -19.61 -4.06
N ILE A 34 -19.38 -18.61 -4.69
CA ILE A 34 -18.69 -17.63 -5.55
C ILE A 34 -17.66 -16.84 -4.73
N ARG A 35 -18.02 -16.38 -3.54
CA ARG A 35 -17.12 -15.66 -2.64
C ARG A 35 -15.86 -16.47 -2.30
N LEU A 36 -16.01 -17.76 -1.98
CA LEU A 36 -14.89 -18.65 -1.70
C LEU A 36 -13.97 -18.79 -2.92
N LYS A 37 -14.53 -18.93 -4.11
CA LYS A 37 -13.78 -19.00 -5.37
C LYS A 37 -13.02 -17.70 -5.63
N MET A 38 -13.67 -16.55 -5.47
CA MET A 38 -13.03 -15.23 -5.63
C MET A 38 -11.93 -14.99 -4.60
N ASN A 39 -12.08 -15.43 -3.35
CA ASN A 39 -11.03 -15.37 -2.33
C ASN A 39 -9.80 -16.18 -2.78
N LYS A 40 -9.97 -17.40 -3.25
CA LYS A 40 -8.89 -18.24 -3.76
C LYS A 40 -8.15 -17.57 -4.93
N LEU A 41 -8.90 -17.01 -5.88
CA LEU A 41 -8.32 -16.25 -6.99
C LEU A 41 -7.53 -15.03 -6.52
N ASN A 42 -8.03 -14.31 -5.51
CA ASN A 42 -7.32 -13.15 -4.96
C ASN A 42 -6.02 -13.54 -4.24
N GLU A 43 -5.98 -14.68 -3.54
CA GLU A 43 -4.73 -15.19 -2.95
C GLU A 43 -3.74 -15.62 -4.03
N GLN A 44 -4.18 -16.31 -5.08
CA GLN A 44 -3.35 -16.64 -6.23
C GLN A 44 -2.80 -15.38 -6.92
N ARG A 45 -3.64 -14.36 -7.11
CA ARG A 45 -3.20 -13.06 -7.63
C ARG A 45 -2.10 -12.44 -6.78
N LYS A 46 -2.24 -12.44 -5.44
CA LYS A 46 -1.22 -11.91 -4.52
C LYS A 46 0.10 -12.67 -4.65
N GLN A 47 0.04 -13.99 -4.76
CA GLN A 47 1.22 -14.84 -4.92
C GLN A 47 1.93 -14.52 -6.24
N ILE A 48 1.23 -14.50 -7.37
CA ILE A 48 1.80 -14.15 -8.68
C ILE A 48 2.41 -12.75 -8.65
N GLN A 49 1.72 -11.77 -8.05
CA GLN A 49 2.25 -10.42 -7.90
C GLN A 49 3.56 -10.40 -7.11
N ALA A 50 3.66 -11.16 -6.02
CA ALA A 50 4.87 -11.23 -5.20
C ALA A 50 6.03 -11.89 -5.97
N GLU A 51 5.77 -12.97 -6.69
CA GLU A 51 6.76 -13.69 -7.50
C GLU A 51 7.30 -12.80 -8.63
N LEU A 52 6.41 -12.11 -9.36
CA LEU A 52 6.81 -11.18 -10.42
C LEU A 52 7.58 -9.98 -9.85
N THR A 53 7.16 -9.44 -8.71
CA THR A 53 7.88 -8.34 -8.05
C THR A 53 9.30 -8.80 -7.70
N ALA A 54 9.47 -9.96 -7.06
CA ALA A 54 10.77 -10.50 -6.68
C ALA A 54 11.65 -10.82 -7.90
N LYS A 55 11.06 -11.24 -9.02
CA LYS A 55 11.77 -11.45 -10.29
C LYS A 55 12.32 -10.12 -10.81
N TYR A 56 11.47 -9.12 -10.95
CA TYR A 56 11.83 -7.84 -11.57
C TYR A 56 12.71 -6.95 -10.69
N GLU A 57 12.65 -7.10 -9.39
CA GLU A 57 13.58 -6.42 -8.48
C GLU A 57 15.05 -6.72 -8.81
N LYS A 58 15.34 -7.90 -9.32
CA LYS A 58 16.71 -8.32 -9.71
C LYS A 58 17.18 -7.66 -11.02
N GLU A 59 16.23 -7.14 -11.82
CA GLU A 59 16.52 -6.48 -13.09
C GLU A 59 16.68 -4.95 -12.92
N VAL A 60 16.45 -4.43 -11.70
CA VAL A 60 16.53 -3.00 -11.43
C VAL A 60 17.97 -2.51 -11.49
N ASN A 61 18.25 -1.58 -12.39
CA ASN A 61 19.50 -0.83 -12.35
C ASN A 61 19.36 0.35 -11.37
N ILE A 62 20.05 0.26 -10.25
CA ILE A 62 20.00 1.27 -9.18
C ILE A 62 20.59 2.63 -9.57
N ASN A 63 21.30 2.72 -10.70
CA ASN A 63 21.85 3.99 -11.20
C ASN A 63 20.84 4.76 -12.07
N ASP A 64 19.79 4.10 -12.56
CA ASP A 64 18.77 4.74 -13.37
C ASP A 64 17.83 5.58 -12.51
N LYS A 65 17.52 6.81 -12.93
CA LYS A 65 16.52 7.67 -12.27
C LYS A 65 15.09 7.18 -12.51
N VAL A 66 14.87 6.44 -13.60
CA VAL A 66 13.61 5.82 -13.98
C VAL A 66 13.84 4.35 -14.28
N ILE A 67 13.09 3.49 -13.64
CA ILE A 67 13.19 2.05 -13.83
C ILE A 67 12.32 1.66 -15.02
N ILE A 68 12.93 1.00 -16.04
CA ILE A 68 12.21 0.43 -17.16
C ILE A 68 12.56 -1.06 -17.28
N ILE A 69 11.55 -1.90 -17.08
CA ILE A 69 11.68 -3.36 -17.16
C ILE A 69 10.94 -3.85 -18.40
N SER A 70 11.66 -4.59 -19.25
CA SER A 70 11.08 -5.25 -20.42
C SER A 70 10.69 -6.67 -20.08
N ASP A 71 9.38 -6.86 -19.85
CA ASP A 71 8.83 -8.17 -19.50
C ASP A 71 8.56 -9.00 -20.76
N THR A 72 9.17 -10.19 -20.85
CA THR A 72 8.98 -11.11 -21.97
C THR A 72 7.92 -12.18 -21.72
N GLU A 73 7.59 -12.45 -20.45
CA GLU A 73 6.78 -13.60 -20.04
C GLU A 73 5.53 -13.24 -19.21
N GLY A 74 5.42 -11.99 -18.76
CA GLY A 74 4.43 -11.60 -17.78
C GLY A 74 3.00 -11.45 -18.30
N ASN A 75 2.07 -11.39 -17.39
CA ASN A 75 0.67 -11.14 -17.66
C ASN A 75 0.38 -9.64 -17.59
N LYS A 76 -0.14 -9.05 -18.68
CA LYS A 76 -0.50 -7.62 -18.79
C LYS A 76 -1.32 -7.12 -17.58
N GLY A 77 -2.16 -7.97 -17.00
CA GLY A 77 -3.01 -7.64 -15.84
C GLY A 77 -2.23 -7.32 -14.56
N PHE A 78 -0.95 -7.68 -14.48
CA PHE A 78 -0.10 -7.50 -13.30
C PHE A 78 0.89 -6.34 -13.41
N ASN A 79 1.24 -5.91 -14.64
CA ASN A 79 2.31 -4.92 -14.85
C ASN A 79 2.13 -3.67 -14.00
N GLY A 80 0.92 -3.12 -13.94
CA GLY A 80 0.66 -1.93 -13.13
C GLY A 80 0.77 -2.14 -11.62
N LEU A 81 0.45 -3.34 -11.10
CA LEU A 81 0.61 -3.66 -9.68
C LEU A 81 2.07 -3.85 -9.30
N VAL A 82 2.81 -4.55 -10.16
CA VAL A 82 4.24 -4.80 -9.94
C VAL A 82 5.05 -3.52 -10.11
N ALA A 83 4.72 -2.70 -11.12
CA ALA A 83 5.33 -1.37 -11.28
C ALA A 83 5.13 -0.49 -10.04
N GLN A 84 3.95 -0.54 -9.41
CA GLN A 84 3.67 0.19 -8.18
C GLN A 84 4.56 -0.28 -7.01
N ASN A 85 4.71 -1.59 -6.83
CA ASN A 85 5.55 -2.14 -5.77
C ASN A 85 7.02 -1.76 -5.94
N ILE A 86 7.52 -1.86 -7.18
CA ILE A 86 8.91 -1.49 -7.51
C ILE A 86 9.11 0.02 -7.33
N ALA A 87 8.18 0.85 -7.82
CA ALA A 87 8.27 2.30 -7.67
C ALA A 87 8.33 2.72 -6.20
N GLN A 88 7.52 2.11 -5.34
CA GLN A 88 7.54 2.37 -3.89
C GLN A 88 8.82 1.89 -3.23
N LYS A 89 9.28 0.68 -3.54
CA LYS A 89 10.47 0.09 -2.93
C LYS A 89 11.74 0.87 -3.28
N PHE A 90 11.91 1.21 -4.55
CA PHE A 90 13.10 1.91 -5.05
C PHE A 90 12.96 3.43 -5.06
N GLN A 91 11.78 3.95 -4.70
CA GLN A 91 11.46 5.38 -4.67
C GLN A 91 11.73 6.07 -6.02
N ARG A 92 11.34 5.42 -7.12
CA ARG A 92 11.57 5.88 -8.49
C ARG A 92 10.38 5.57 -9.39
N PRO A 93 10.06 6.43 -10.35
CA PRO A 93 9.09 6.09 -11.40
C PRO A 93 9.48 4.79 -12.10
N THR A 94 8.49 3.93 -12.34
CA THR A 94 8.73 2.59 -12.88
C THR A 94 7.78 2.29 -14.01
N PHE A 95 8.34 1.78 -15.12
CA PHE A 95 7.61 1.28 -16.27
C PHE A 95 7.88 -0.23 -16.42
N ILE A 96 6.81 -1.01 -16.57
CA ILE A 96 6.91 -2.41 -16.99
C ILE A 96 6.24 -2.52 -18.34
N VAL A 97 7.04 -2.82 -19.36
CA VAL A 97 6.63 -2.84 -20.77
C VAL A 97 6.89 -4.22 -21.37
N ARG A 98 6.16 -4.56 -22.42
CA ARG A 98 6.30 -5.80 -23.15
C ARG A 98 6.23 -5.53 -24.64
N GLU A 99 7.09 -6.22 -25.40
CA GLU A 99 7.06 -6.17 -26.84
C GLU A 99 5.93 -7.04 -27.42
N PHE A 100 5.23 -6.44 -28.39
CA PHE A 100 4.28 -7.14 -29.24
C PHE A 100 4.25 -6.49 -30.63
N ASN A 101 4.55 -7.26 -31.67
CA ASN A 101 4.56 -6.79 -33.06
C ASN A 101 5.40 -5.52 -33.31
N GLY A 102 6.59 -5.43 -32.74
CA GLY A 102 7.49 -4.28 -32.91
C GLY A 102 7.11 -3.05 -32.07
N MET A 103 6.11 -3.15 -31.22
CA MET A 103 5.70 -2.11 -30.28
C MET A 103 5.90 -2.56 -28.85
N MET A 104 6.40 -1.67 -28.00
CA MET A 104 6.40 -1.84 -26.55
C MET A 104 5.09 -1.27 -26.01
N ALA A 105 4.40 -2.05 -25.18
CA ALA A 105 3.18 -1.64 -24.49
C ALA A 105 3.25 -2.01 -23.01
N GLY A 106 2.79 -1.14 -22.13
CA GLY A 106 2.88 -1.44 -20.70
C GLY A 106 2.21 -0.46 -19.77
N SER A 107 2.67 -0.48 -18.52
CA SER A 107 2.14 0.36 -17.43
C SER A 107 3.26 1.15 -16.78
N GLY A 108 3.05 2.46 -16.63
CA GLY A 108 3.88 3.37 -15.87
C GLY A 108 3.27 3.68 -14.49
N ARG A 109 4.13 3.87 -13.53
CA ARG A 109 3.82 4.39 -12.19
C ARG A 109 4.79 5.51 -11.85
N SER A 110 4.25 6.66 -11.53
CA SER A 110 5.02 7.80 -11.07
C SER A 110 5.45 7.63 -9.61
N PHE A 111 6.43 8.40 -9.19
CA PHE A 111 6.88 8.48 -7.80
C PHE A 111 7.32 9.91 -7.47
N GLY A 112 7.27 10.30 -6.20
CA GLY A 112 7.79 11.59 -5.74
C GLY A 112 7.05 12.83 -6.27
N GLY A 113 5.79 12.67 -6.70
CA GLY A 113 4.97 13.77 -7.22
C GLY A 113 5.31 14.17 -8.67
N VAL A 114 6.20 13.44 -9.35
CA VAL A 114 6.51 13.68 -10.76
C VAL A 114 5.35 13.23 -11.64
N ASN A 115 4.94 14.07 -12.59
CA ASN A 115 4.03 13.70 -13.65
C ASN A 115 4.83 13.13 -14.83
N THR A 116 4.92 11.81 -14.91
CA THR A 116 5.69 11.15 -15.98
C THR A 116 5.02 11.26 -17.34
N GLN A 117 3.71 11.57 -17.42
CA GLN A 117 3.06 11.83 -18.72
C GLN A 117 3.55 13.15 -19.33
N GLU A 118 3.58 14.24 -18.54
CA GLU A 118 4.12 15.53 -18.99
C GLU A 118 5.58 15.41 -19.44
N LEU A 119 6.38 14.61 -18.72
CA LEU A 119 7.76 14.35 -19.08
C LEU A 119 7.90 13.63 -20.44
N LEU A 120 6.90 12.84 -20.82
CA LEU A 120 6.87 12.08 -22.07
C LEU A 120 6.22 12.85 -23.24
N GLU A 121 5.48 13.94 -23.00
CA GLU A 121 4.82 14.74 -24.04
C GLU A 121 5.73 15.20 -25.19
N PRO A 122 7.01 15.57 -24.96
CA PRO A 122 7.89 15.98 -26.04
C PRO A 122 8.29 14.87 -27.03
N LEU A 123 7.99 13.60 -26.69
CA LEU A 123 8.35 12.44 -27.51
C LEU A 123 7.19 12.04 -28.41
N ASP A 124 7.28 12.40 -29.69
CA ASP A 124 6.25 12.15 -30.73
C ASP A 124 5.95 10.65 -30.95
N TYR A 125 6.92 9.79 -30.64
CA TYR A 125 6.79 8.34 -30.78
C TYR A 125 6.19 7.64 -29.53
N VAL A 126 5.92 8.37 -28.44
CA VAL A 126 5.35 7.81 -27.20
C VAL A 126 3.88 8.18 -27.09
N LYS A 127 3.05 7.20 -26.80
CA LYS A 127 1.63 7.42 -26.46
C LYS A 127 1.40 7.03 -25.01
N THR A 128 0.71 7.89 -24.28
CA THR A 128 0.31 7.62 -22.88
C THR A 128 -1.20 7.74 -22.72
N GLN A 129 -1.78 6.93 -21.84
CA GLN A 129 -3.21 6.97 -21.53
C GLN A 129 -3.43 6.68 -20.04
N GLY A 130 -4.11 7.58 -19.34
CA GLY A 130 -4.42 7.40 -17.92
C GLY A 130 -4.26 8.69 -17.11
N HIS A 131 -3.70 8.57 -15.91
CA HIS A 131 -3.54 9.67 -14.95
C HIS A 131 -2.06 9.91 -14.65
N ALA A 132 -1.72 11.11 -14.20
CA ALA A 132 -0.35 11.52 -13.85
C ALA A 132 0.43 10.49 -13.01
N GLN A 133 -0.23 9.81 -12.07
CA GLN A 133 0.38 8.83 -11.19
C GLN A 133 0.39 7.40 -11.74
N SER A 134 -0.46 7.11 -12.73
CA SER A 134 -0.69 5.74 -13.23
C SER A 134 -1.26 5.76 -14.64
N HIS A 135 -0.46 5.38 -15.60
CA HIS A 135 -0.85 5.41 -17.01
C HIS A 135 -0.33 4.20 -17.78
N GLY A 136 -0.96 3.93 -18.93
CA GLY A 136 -0.43 3.08 -19.97
C GLY A 136 0.61 3.83 -20.79
N ILE A 137 1.51 3.09 -21.41
CA ILE A 137 2.53 3.60 -22.34
C ILE A 137 2.66 2.67 -23.53
N ASP A 138 2.77 3.25 -24.73
CA ASP A 138 3.00 2.53 -25.97
C ASP A 138 4.05 3.30 -26.80
N PHE A 139 5.04 2.59 -27.36
CA PHE A 139 6.09 3.17 -28.21
C PHE A 139 6.77 2.08 -29.07
N PRO A 140 7.46 2.41 -30.17
CA PRO A 140 8.20 1.44 -30.98
C PRO A 140 9.30 0.73 -30.19
N ALA A 141 9.46 -0.58 -30.39
CA ALA A 141 10.41 -1.39 -29.60
C ALA A 141 11.87 -0.98 -29.80
N ASP A 142 12.23 -0.51 -30.99
CA ASP A 142 13.56 0.01 -31.30
C ASP A 142 13.90 1.32 -30.57
N LYS A 143 12.89 2.00 -30.01
CA LYS A 143 13.03 3.23 -29.21
C LYS A 143 13.20 3.03 -27.71
N LEU A 144 13.31 1.79 -27.23
CA LEU A 144 13.42 1.49 -25.81
C LEU A 144 14.64 2.14 -25.14
N ASN A 145 15.80 2.08 -25.79
CA ASN A 145 17.00 2.70 -25.26
C ASN A 145 16.96 4.23 -25.36
N ASP A 146 16.46 4.79 -26.47
CA ASP A 146 16.28 6.23 -26.62
C ASP A 146 15.36 6.78 -25.50
N LEU A 147 14.28 6.07 -25.20
CA LEU A 147 13.36 6.42 -24.13
C LEU A 147 14.03 6.35 -22.74
N ARG A 148 14.81 5.30 -22.48
CA ARG A 148 15.56 5.16 -21.22
C ARG A 148 16.53 6.31 -21.02
N ASP A 149 17.33 6.62 -22.03
CA ASP A 149 18.31 7.70 -21.98
C ASP A 149 17.62 9.06 -21.79
N TYR A 150 16.55 9.30 -22.54
CA TYR A 150 15.75 10.52 -22.39
C TYR A 150 15.19 10.70 -20.99
N LEU A 151 14.56 9.67 -20.43
CA LEU A 151 13.97 9.72 -19.10
C LEU A 151 15.04 9.90 -18.02
N ASN A 152 16.16 9.19 -18.10
CA ASN A 152 17.27 9.35 -17.14
C ASN A 152 17.89 10.75 -17.18
N LYS A 153 17.96 11.36 -18.37
CA LYS A 153 18.51 12.70 -18.55
C LYS A 153 17.57 13.80 -18.05
N ASN A 154 16.27 13.66 -18.31
CA ASN A 154 15.29 14.72 -18.07
C ASN A 154 14.49 14.53 -16.76
N MET A 155 14.61 13.37 -16.10
CA MET A 155 14.00 13.16 -14.79
C MET A 155 14.62 14.13 -13.77
N PRO A 156 13.82 14.95 -13.09
CA PRO A 156 14.31 15.78 -12.01
C PRO A 156 14.87 14.89 -10.89
N ASP A 157 15.87 15.40 -10.19
CA ASP A 157 16.37 14.71 -9.01
C ASP A 157 15.22 14.63 -8.00
N LEU A 158 14.78 13.41 -7.76
CA LEU A 158 13.85 13.12 -6.69
C LEU A 158 14.64 13.33 -5.40
N LYS A 159 14.67 14.58 -4.90
CA LYS A 159 15.13 14.81 -3.55
C LYS A 159 14.28 13.91 -2.67
N SER A 160 14.90 13.10 -1.86
CA SER A 160 14.23 12.46 -0.74
C SER A 160 13.67 13.60 0.12
N LYS A 161 12.45 14.02 -0.19
CA LYS A 161 11.71 14.85 0.76
C LYS A 161 11.55 13.95 1.95
N GLU A 162 12.11 14.34 3.07
CA GLU A 162 11.72 13.72 4.32
C GLU A 162 10.19 13.66 4.30
N PRO A 163 9.61 12.50 4.52
CA PRO A 163 8.16 12.35 4.44
C PRO A 163 7.54 13.35 5.43
N ILE A 164 6.85 14.35 4.89
CA ILE A 164 6.07 15.25 5.73
C ILE A 164 4.87 14.45 6.18
N VAL A 165 4.83 14.10 7.44
CA VAL A 165 3.69 13.43 8.06
C VAL A 165 2.76 14.51 8.60
N MET A 166 1.58 14.62 7.99
CA MET A 166 0.55 15.55 8.41
C MET A 166 -0.40 14.86 9.40
N TYR A 167 -0.89 15.62 10.35
CA TYR A 167 -1.92 15.22 11.29
C TYR A 167 -2.93 16.37 11.48
N ASP A 168 -4.13 16.03 11.89
CA ASP A 168 -5.22 16.99 12.04
C ASP A 168 -5.16 17.73 13.37
N PHE A 169 -4.84 17.02 14.47
CA PHE A 169 -4.67 17.62 15.81
C PHE A 169 -3.86 16.71 16.74
N GLU A 170 -3.47 17.27 17.89
CA GLU A 170 -2.73 16.57 18.93
C GLU A 170 -3.66 16.16 20.07
N ILE A 171 -3.41 15.01 20.67
CA ILE A 171 -4.07 14.54 21.87
C ILE A 171 -3.06 14.02 22.89
N GLU A 172 -3.41 14.08 24.16
CA GLU A 172 -2.64 13.47 25.23
C GLU A 172 -2.94 11.96 25.31
N ALA A 173 -1.92 11.17 25.64
CA ALA A 173 -2.03 9.71 25.63
C ALA A 173 -3.10 9.17 26.60
N ASP A 174 -3.30 9.81 27.74
CA ASP A 174 -4.30 9.45 28.74
C ASP A 174 -5.74 9.75 28.28
N LYS A 175 -5.91 10.63 27.28
CA LYS A 175 -7.19 10.98 26.65
C LYS A 175 -7.50 10.14 25.41
N ALA A 176 -6.59 9.28 24.99
CA ALA A 176 -6.77 8.49 23.78
C ALA A 176 -8.07 7.67 23.78
N TYR A 177 -8.47 7.13 24.93
CA TYR A 177 -9.70 6.36 25.04
C TYR A 177 -10.94 7.21 24.74
N ASP A 178 -11.02 8.41 25.32
CA ASP A 178 -12.19 9.30 25.21
C ASP A 178 -12.43 9.74 23.76
N TYR A 179 -11.34 10.02 23.00
CA TYR A 179 -11.44 10.45 21.61
C TYR A 179 -11.61 9.30 20.61
N THR A 180 -11.20 8.09 20.98
CA THR A 180 -11.14 6.98 20.01
C THR A 180 -12.50 6.61 19.45
N GLU A 181 -13.57 6.60 20.27
CA GLU A 181 -14.90 6.23 19.79
C GLU A 181 -15.44 7.23 18.77
N ASP A 182 -15.29 8.52 19.01
CA ASP A 182 -15.75 9.57 18.12
C ASP A 182 -14.92 9.59 16.82
N ILE A 183 -13.60 9.47 16.93
CA ILE A 183 -12.70 9.40 15.76
C ILE A 183 -13.01 8.15 14.93
N ASP A 184 -13.21 7.00 15.53
CA ASP A 184 -13.48 5.74 14.83
C ASP A 184 -14.84 5.80 14.12
N ALA A 185 -15.87 6.37 14.77
CA ALA A 185 -17.17 6.63 14.17
C ALA A 185 -17.08 7.61 13.00
N PHE A 186 -16.33 8.70 13.15
CA PHE A 186 -16.10 9.67 12.07
C PHE A 186 -15.34 9.04 10.91
N ASN A 187 -14.32 8.25 11.18
CA ASN A 187 -13.52 7.55 10.17
C ASN A 187 -14.32 6.51 9.36
N TYR A 188 -15.52 6.14 9.81
CA TYR A 188 -16.41 5.24 9.07
C TYR A 188 -16.97 5.88 7.79
N ILE A 189 -17.10 7.20 7.76
CA ILE A 189 -17.60 7.94 6.60
C ILE A 189 -16.49 8.48 5.69
N THR A 190 -15.23 8.22 6.01
CA THR A 190 -14.08 8.67 5.21
C THR A 190 -13.84 7.80 3.97
N GLY A 191 -13.19 8.37 2.97
CA GLY A 191 -12.92 7.68 1.71
C GLY A 191 -11.99 8.46 0.78
N GLN A 192 -12.12 8.23 -0.51
CA GLN A 192 -11.30 8.93 -1.51
C GLN A 192 -11.58 10.43 -1.49
N GLY A 193 -10.55 11.25 -1.35
CA GLY A 193 -10.64 12.71 -1.23
C GLY A 193 -11.07 13.20 0.16
N PHE A 194 -11.39 12.28 1.06
CA PHE A 194 -11.73 12.58 2.45
C PHE A 194 -11.01 11.59 3.37
N PRO A 195 -9.74 11.84 3.72
CA PRO A 195 -8.90 10.90 4.45
C PRO A 195 -9.38 10.70 5.89
N LYS A 196 -8.90 9.61 6.51
CA LYS A 196 -9.11 9.38 7.94
C LYS A 196 -8.42 10.45 8.76
N VAL A 197 -9.04 10.77 9.89
CA VAL A 197 -8.44 11.66 10.90
C VAL A 197 -7.16 11.05 11.42
N ALA A 198 -6.07 11.79 11.25
CA ALA A 198 -4.77 11.48 11.79
C ALA A 198 -4.50 12.33 13.04
N VAL A 199 -4.04 11.70 14.11
CA VAL A 199 -3.70 12.38 15.34
C VAL A 199 -2.22 12.22 15.68
N ARG A 200 -1.66 13.20 16.34
CA ARG A 200 -0.35 13.11 16.97
C ARG A 200 -0.52 12.92 18.48
N ILE A 201 0.24 11.97 19.03
CA ILE A 201 0.32 11.73 20.46
C ILE A 201 1.78 11.90 20.86
N ASN A 202 2.04 12.84 21.75
CA ASN A 202 3.39 13.18 22.18
C ASN A 202 3.72 12.48 23.53
N ASP A 203 5.03 12.27 23.72
CA ASP A 203 5.61 11.85 25.00
C ASP A 203 4.99 10.59 25.59
N VAL A 204 4.73 9.60 24.74
CA VAL A 204 4.18 8.31 25.11
C VAL A 204 5.30 7.41 25.64
N MET A 205 5.23 7.00 26.89
CA MET A 205 6.20 6.08 27.48
C MET A 205 5.90 4.64 27.06
N VAL A 206 6.88 3.97 26.48
CA VAL A 206 6.77 2.58 26.02
C VAL A 206 7.01 1.61 27.19
N GLU A 207 6.07 0.69 27.38
CA GLU A 207 6.19 -0.41 28.35
C GLU A 207 6.79 -1.67 27.71
N GLY A 208 6.57 -1.87 26.43
CA GLY A 208 7.11 -3.02 25.74
C GLY A 208 6.87 -3.02 24.25
N ARG A 209 7.67 -3.84 23.56
CA ARG A 209 7.60 -4.04 22.12
C ARG A 209 7.34 -5.51 21.82
N ARG A 210 6.37 -5.81 20.96
CA ARG A 210 6.02 -7.17 20.57
C ARG A 210 5.89 -7.31 19.05
N VAL A 211 6.54 -8.35 18.51
CA VAL A 211 6.37 -8.79 17.12
C VAL A 211 5.19 -9.74 17.04
N MET A 212 4.29 -9.53 16.09
CA MET A 212 3.04 -10.27 15.96
C MET A 212 2.80 -10.77 14.53
N GLY A 213 1.88 -11.73 14.41
CA GLY A 213 1.47 -12.36 13.16
C GLY A 213 2.39 -13.52 12.74
N GLU A 214 1.86 -14.45 11.96
CA GLU A 214 2.62 -15.60 11.44
C GLU A 214 3.84 -15.21 10.61
N ARG A 215 3.74 -14.07 9.91
CA ARG A 215 4.82 -13.52 9.07
C ARG A 215 5.76 -12.57 9.83
N LYS A 216 5.56 -12.39 11.13
CA LYS A 216 6.31 -11.44 11.97
C LYS A 216 6.37 -10.01 11.39
N ASN A 217 5.31 -9.57 10.77
CA ASN A 217 5.23 -8.31 10.03
C ASN A 217 4.31 -7.27 10.66
N THR A 218 4.05 -7.42 11.95
CA THR A 218 3.28 -6.46 12.75
C THR A 218 4.03 -6.18 14.05
N ILE A 219 4.27 -4.91 14.32
CA ILE A 219 4.89 -4.48 15.57
C ILE A 219 3.85 -3.75 16.41
N LYS A 220 3.78 -4.14 17.68
CA LYS A 220 2.95 -3.51 18.69
C LYS A 220 3.82 -3.01 19.83
N PHE A 221 3.62 -1.75 20.21
CA PHE A 221 4.13 -1.20 21.45
C PHE A 221 2.98 -1.06 22.45
N THR A 222 3.17 -1.59 23.63
CA THR A 222 2.33 -1.30 24.80
C THR A 222 2.87 -0.06 25.48
N THR A 223 1.99 0.78 26.01
CA THR A 223 2.39 2.07 26.58
C THR A 223 1.91 2.24 28.01
N ILE A 224 2.61 3.07 28.75
CA ILE A 224 2.18 3.56 30.06
C ILE A 224 1.46 4.89 29.83
N SER A 225 0.14 4.87 29.78
CA SER A 225 -0.70 6.02 29.45
C SER A 225 -1.87 6.20 30.43
N GLY A 226 -1.59 6.05 31.71
CA GLY A 226 -2.61 6.13 32.76
C GLY A 226 -3.68 5.04 32.63
N GLU A 227 -4.95 5.43 32.68
CA GLU A 227 -6.08 4.49 32.57
C GLU A 227 -6.42 4.08 31.13
N SER A 228 -5.89 4.76 30.11
CA SER A 228 -6.32 4.57 28.73
C SER A 228 -5.75 3.33 28.03
N ASN A 229 -4.70 2.71 28.55
CA ASN A 229 -4.05 1.51 27.97
C ASN A 229 -3.81 1.61 26.46
N LEU A 230 -3.36 2.77 25.99
CA LEU A 230 -3.09 3.01 24.57
C LEU A 230 -2.08 1.99 24.01
N GLU A 231 -2.36 1.43 22.86
CA GLU A 231 -1.42 0.61 22.10
C GLU A 231 -1.02 1.33 20.80
N LEU A 232 0.27 1.30 20.47
CA LEU A 232 0.76 1.78 19.18
C LEU A 232 1.03 0.54 18.31
N ILE A 233 0.46 0.51 17.08
CA ILE A 233 0.58 -0.66 16.22
C ILE A 233 1.01 -0.24 14.80
N LYS A 234 1.97 -0.99 14.24
CA LYS A 234 2.42 -0.84 12.86
C LYS A 234 2.30 -2.16 12.13
N PHE A 235 1.55 -2.15 11.04
CA PHE A 235 1.38 -3.31 10.17
C PHE A 235 2.32 -3.27 8.97
N MET A 236 2.61 -4.45 8.41
CA MET A 236 3.36 -4.65 7.17
C MET A 236 4.78 -4.09 7.20
N VAL A 237 5.45 -4.23 8.33
CA VAL A 237 6.86 -3.92 8.53
C VAL A 237 7.62 -5.19 8.90
N ASP A 238 8.94 -5.17 8.78
CA ASP A 238 9.78 -6.28 9.25
C ASP A 238 9.93 -6.28 10.78
N GLU A 239 10.48 -7.37 11.33
CA GLU A 239 10.65 -7.52 12.77
C GLU A 239 11.67 -6.53 13.37
N GLU A 240 12.52 -5.93 12.53
CA GLU A 240 13.53 -4.95 12.95
C GLU A 240 12.98 -3.52 13.01
N TYR A 241 11.75 -3.28 12.53
CA TYR A 241 11.16 -1.95 12.55
C TYR A 241 11.17 -1.35 13.95
N MET A 242 11.86 -0.22 14.12
CA MET A 242 12.02 0.47 15.40
C MET A 242 12.47 -0.45 16.55
N SER A 243 13.42 -1.38 16.26
CA SER A 243 13.93 -2.34 17.24
C SER A 243 14.73 -1.68 18.38
N HIS A 244 15.17 -0.45 18.19
CA HIS A 244 15.87 0.35 19.19
C HIS A 244 14.94 0.92 20.27
N ILE A 245 13.61 0.99 20.01
CA ILE A 245 12.65 1.45 21.01
C ILE A 245 12.40 0.34 22.04
N GLY A 246 12.74 0.61 23.26
CA GLY A 246 12.67 -0.33 24.39
C GLY A 246 11.80 0.15 25.55
N PHE A 247 11.95 -0.53 26.64
CA PHE A 247 11.21 -0.26 27.89
C PHE A 247 11.61 1.10 28.48
N PHE A 248 10.64 1.92 28.84
CA PHE A 248 10.77 3.31 29.31
C PHE A 248 11.26 4.35 28.31
N ASP A 249 11.44 3.99 27.05
CA ASP A 249 11.65 5.03 26.02
C ASP A 249 10.38 5.86 25.85
N THR A 250 10.56 7.14 25.59
CA THR A 250 9.47 8.07 25.30
C THR A 250 9.44 8.34 23.81
N VAL A 251 8.28 8.19 23.19
CA VAL A 251 8.09 8.36 21.75
C VAL A 251 6.94 9.33 21.47
N SER A 252 7.02 10.01 20.34
CA SER A 252 5.90 10.72 19.75
C SER A 252 5.44 9.98 18.51
N ALA A 253 4.14 9.75 18.36
CA ALA A 253 3.61 8.98 17.25
C ALA A 253 2.47 9.70 16.54
N VAL A 254 2.45 9.59 15.21
CA VAL A 254 1.34 10.06 14.37
C VAL A 254 0.64 8.86 13.77
N GLY A 255 -0.67 8.88 13.74
CA GLY A 255 -1.43 7.79 13.15
C GLY A 255 -2.93 7.97 13.23
N VAL A 256 -3.65 6.90 12.95
CA VAL A 256 -5.12 6.85 13.00
C VAL A 256 -5.54 6.06 14.22
N LEU A 257 -6.33 6.68 15.10
CA LEU A 257 -6.94 5.99 16.24
C LEU A 257 -8.08 5.06 15.79
N SER A 258 -8.15 3.90 16.44
CA SER A 258 -9.25 2.95 16.28
C SER A 258 -9.46 2.17 17.59
N MET A 259 -10.67 1.71 17.84
CA MET A 259 -10.96 0.89 19.02
C MET A 259 -10.74 -0.59 18.70
N ASN A 260 -9.77 -1.22 19.36
CA ASN A 260 -9.62 -2.67 19.32
C ASN A 260 -10.57 -3.32 20.32
N VAL A 261 -11.50 -4.12 19.81
CA VAL A 261 -12.46 -4.86 20.64
C VAL A 261 -12.12 -6.34 20.58
N PHE A 262 -11.64 -6.88 21.67
CA PHE A 262 -11.25 -8.28 21.76
C PHE A 262 -12.14 -9.03 22.75
N TYR A 263 -12.81 -10.09 22.29
CA TYR A 263 -13.57 -11.00 23.12
C TYR A 263 -12.75 -12.24 23.48
N ASN A 264 -12.48 -12.43 24.76
CA ASN A 264 -11.80 -13.62 25.24
C ASN A 264 -12.80 -14.74 25.53
N PHE A 265 -12.79 -15.78 24.70
CA PHE A 265 -13.74 -16.90 24.82
C PHE A 265 -13.57 -17.72 26.09
N ALA A 266 -12.36 -17.78 26.68
CA ALA A 266 -12.09 -18.52 27.90
C ALA A 266 -12.64 -17.81 29.15
N THR A 267 -12.46 -16.49 29.24
CA THR A 267 -12.89 -15.68 30.38
C THR A 267 -14.25 -15.02 30.16
N LYS A 268 -14.80 -15.06 28.95
CA LYS A 268 -16.04 -14.37 28.52
C LYS A 268 -15.99 -12.84 28.72
N VAL A 269 -14.82 -12.27 28.76
CA VAL A 269 -14.60 -10.82 28.95
C VAL A 269 -14.32 -10.17 27.61
N THR A 270 -14.97 -9.04 27.34
CA THR A 270 -14.65 -8.15 26.21
C THR A 270 -13.72 -7.05 26.72
N THR A 271 -12.56 -6.92 26.11
CA THR A 271 -11.66 -5.78 26.35
C THR A 271 -11.75 -4.80 25.18
N ARG A 272 -11.69 -3.51 25.51
CA ARG A 272 -11.69 -2.40 24.55
C ARG A 272 -10.42 -1.60 24.79
N THR A 273 -9.58 -1.50 23.77
CA THR A 273 -8.28 -0.87 23.90
C THR A 273 -8.10 0.11 22.73
N PRO A 274 -7.83 1.40 22.99
CA PRO A 274 -7.50 2.35 21.95
C PRO A 274 -6.17 1.94 21.29
N GLN A 275 -6.15 1.92 19.97
CA GLN A 275 -4.97 1.62 19.17
C GLN A 275 -4.68 2.76 18.21
N LEU A 276 -3.46 3.27 18.23
CA LEU A 276 -2.94 4.16 17.21
C LEU A 276 -2.28 3.32 16.10
N ASN A 277 -2.88 3.29 14.93
CA ASN A 277 -2.27 2.71 13.74
C ASN A 277 -1.19 3.67 13.22
N ILE A 278 0.06 3.39 13.55
CA ILE A 278 1.20 4.29 13.32
C ILE A 278 1.38 4.59 11.84
N THR A 279 1.42 5.87 11.48
CA THR A 279 1.94 6.37 10.21
C THR A 279 3.42 6.68 10.37
N ASP A 280 3.79 7.41 11.43
CA ASP A 280 5.15 7.79 11.79
C ASP A 280 5.36 7.71 13.31
N ILE A 281 6.59 7.47 13.75
CA ILE A 281 7.00 7.41 15.15
C ILE A 281 8.44 7.92 15.28
N GLN A 282 8.65 8.76 16.29
CA GLN A 282 9.93 9.40 16.59
C GLN A 282 10.30 9.22 18.05
#